data_8d1fa3ecbb4da5d60b1af4f637ad904b
#
_entry.id   8d1fa3ecbb4da5d60b1af4f637ad904b
#
_cell.length_a   1.000
_cell.length_b   1.000
_cell.length_c   1.000
_cell.angle_alpha   90.00
_cell.angle_beta   90.00
_cell.angle_gamma   90.00
#
_symmetry.space_group_name_H-M   'P 1'
#
loop_
_entity.id
_entity.type
_entity.pdbx_description
1 polymer ?
#
loop_
_entity_poly.entity_id
_entity_poly.type
_entity_poly.pdbx_seq_one_letter_code
_entity_poly.pdbx_strand_id
1 'polypeptide(L)'
;MNMNVLKIAAIAAIVVSAGCSRQTVGVDEYLIKGVVRNIPDSTVISLMRSDGRLAVRVAQDTVIGGRFEFRDTISGGAVQFGLCSFGKGFPNNILPVWVKPGVKVTVTGDDNLLLTWRVKSRLPEQKTENDFLAVQFPEKRESQVYAVEEADLLRELRGLSGEERRAAWRKVDSLRRLCKPLDSIANHKVLEYMRTAPVTTKWLDELALHAMMLSGGYGKADSALVYELYSRLTPDDLKTRQGEVISATLSPRKVVGVGDGLVDGDLYDTDGNVHHLSEFSGKYILLDFWSVGCGPCMESIPEGNELAREFADRLAFVRLSVDGEKTWKKVLKEKKSDCVEWNEFKPMGAGLSASYQVNGIPHFILISPEAKVIDIWTGYGKGSLRSRLLRHLGSE
;
A
#
# COMPACT_ATOMS: atom_id res chain seq x y z
N MET A 1 -15.80 -50.67 -18.48
CA MET A 1 -16.71 -50.76 -17.32
C MET A 1 -16.49 -49.47 -16.49
N ASN A 2 -17.36 -48.51 -16.79
CA ASN A 2 -17.25 -47.13 -16.29
C ASN A 2 -17.95 -47.00 -14.95
N MET A 3 -17.27 -46.42 -13.98
CA MET A 3 -17.94 -45.94 -12.76
C MET A 3 -17.83 -44.44 -12.68
N ASN A 4 -18.94 -43.74 -12.95
CA ASN A 4 -19.15 -42.34 -12.71
C ASN A 4 -19.26 -42.08 -11.20
N VAL A 5 -18.40 -41.19 -10.66
CA VAL A 5 -18.55 -40.66 -9.31
C VAL A 5 -19.29 -39.32 -9.41
N LEU A 6 -20.57 -39.35 -9.06
CA LEU A 6 -21.41 -38.16 -8.91
C LEU A 6 -20.96 -37.42 -7.63
N LYS A 7 -20.45 -36.19 -7.77
CA LYS A 7 -20.29 -35.28 -6.64
C LYS A 7 -21.64 -34.60 -6.34
N ILE A 8 -22.26 -34.98 -5.27
CA ILE A 8 -23.45 -34.33 -4.73
C ILE A 8 -22.99 -33.09 -3.96
N ALA A 9 -23.28 -31.89 -4.48
CA ALA A 9 -23.17 -30.65 -3.75
C ALA A 9 -24.34 -30.53 -2.78
N ALA A 10 -24.07 -30.63 -1.48
CA ALA A 10 -25.06 -30.39 -0.44
C ALA A 10 -25.28 -28.87 -0.31
N ILE A 11 -26.41 -28.40 -0.81
CA ILE A 11 -26.96 -27.06 -0.52
C ILE A 11 -27.57 -27.11 0.87
N ALA A 12 -26.85 -26.57 1.87
CA ALA A 12 -27.43 -26.39 3.20
C ALA A 12 -28.35 -25.17 3.18
N ALA A 13 -29.64 -25.38 3.13
CA ALA A 13 -30.65 -24.36 3.37
C ALA A 13 -30.61 -23.97 4.86
N ILE A 14 -30.06 -22.81 5.19
CA ILE A 14 -30.12 -22.26 6.54
C ILE A 14 -31.50 -21.62 6.73
N VAL A 15 -32.33 -22.28 7.52
CA VAL A 15 -33.58 -21.71 8.04
C VAL A 15 -33.23 -20.60 9.03
N VAL A 16 -33.50 -19.35 8.66
CA VAL A 16 -33.37 -18.19 9.56
C VAL A 16 -34.54 -18.22 10.56
N SER A 17 -34.32 -18.78 11.74
CA SER A 17 -35.17 -18.56 12.90
C SER A 17 -34.84 -17.17 13.47
N ALA A 18 -35.79 -16.24 13.44
CA ALA A 18 -35.74 -14.94 14.08
C ALA A 18 -35.76 -15.09 15.61
N GLY A 19 -34.63 -15.44 16.20
CA GLY A 19 -34.41 -15.40 17.62
C GLY A 19 -33.41 -14.27 17.93
N CYS A 20 -33.79 -13.29 18.76
CA CYS A 20 -32.86 -12.32 19.34
C CYS A 20 -31.87 -13.01 20.28
N SER A 21 -31.01 -13.88 19.77
CA SER A 21 -29.86 -14.35 20.52
C SER A 21 -28.77 -13.27 20.47
N ARG A 22 -28.28 -12.84 21.65
CA ARG A 22 -27.03 -12.10 21.74
C ARG A 22 -25.96 -13.00 21.11
N GLN A 23 -25.63 -12.76 19.84
CA GLN A 23 -24.52 -13.47 19.20
C GLN A 23 -23.25 -13.12 19.96
N THR A 24 -22.79 -14.04 20.80
CA THR A 24 -21.50 -13.94 21.47
C THR A 24 -20.38 -14.14 20.46
N VAL A 25 -19.35 -13.32 20.53
CA VAL A 25 -18.13 -13.49 19.76
C VAL A 25 -17.23 -14.44 20.52
N GLY A 26 -16.71 -15.47 19.87
CA GLY A 26 -15.75 -16.39 20.46
C GLY A 26 -14.50 -15.67 20.94
N VAL A 27 -13.76 -16.28 21.86
CA VAL A 27 -12.57 -15.68 22.50
C VAL A 27 -11.44 -15.41 21.50
N ASP A 28 -11.38 -16.13 20.41
CA ASP A 28 -10.43 -16.07 19.31
C ASP A 28 -11.03 -15.52 18.00
N GLU A 29 -12.32 -15.14 18.04
CA GLU A 29 -13.04 -14.61 16.87
C GLU A 29 -13.15 -13.08 16.90
N TYR A 30 -13.32 -12.47 15.74
CA TYR A 30 -13.90 -11.14 15.60
C TYR A 30 -15.23 -11.19 14.82
N LEU A 31 -16.02 -10.16 15.00
CA LEU A 31 -17.30 -10.00 14.33
C LEU A 31 -17.48 -8.56 13.87
N ILE A 32 -17.61 -8.33 12.56
CA ILE A 32 -17.99 -7.05 11.97
C ILE A 32 -19.42 -7.18 11.47
N LYS A 33 -20.35 -6.34 11.95
CA LYS A 33 -21.72 -6.27 11.47
C LYS A 33 -22.00 -4.93 10.82
N GLY A 34 -22.43 -4.97 9.57
CA GLY A 34 -22.88 -3.82 8.83
C GLY A 34 -24.41 -3.69 8.82
N VAL A 35 -24.89 -2.47 9.02
CA VAL A 35 -26.29 -2.07 8.78
C VAL A 35 -26.26 -0.81 7.94
N VAL A 36 -26.63 -0.94 6.67
CA VAL A 36 -26.51 0.15 5.69
C VAL A 36 -27.87 0.45 5.06
N ARG A 37 -28.12 1.70 4.75
CA ARG A 37 -29.34 2.18 4.11
C ARG A 37 -29.01 2.72 2.72
N ASN A 38 -30.01 2.77 1.85
CA ASN A 38 -29.88 3.29 0.48
C ASN A 38 -28.73 2.63 -0.31
N ILE A 39 -28.36 1.42 0.07
CA ILE A 39 -27.39 0.58 -0.63
C ILE A 39 -28.17 -0.55 -1.30
N PRO A 40 -28.05 -0.75 -2.61
CA PRO A 40 -28.74 -1.84 -3.31
C PRO A 40 -28.39 -3.20 -2.72
N ASP A 41 -29.38 -4.07 -2.59
CA ASP A 41 -29.13 -5.49 -2.37
C ASP A 41 -28.25 -6.01 -3.51
N SER A 42 -27.47 -7.05 -3.25
CA SER A 42 -26.40 -7.55 -4.13
C SER A 42 -25.11 -6.71 -4.20
N THR A 43 -25.03 -5.57 -3.51
CA THR A 43 -23.76 -4.84 -3.36
C THR A 43 -22.74 -5.70 -2.62
N VAL A 44 -21.57 -5.88 -3.22
CA VAL A 44 -20.48 -6.65 -2.61
C VAL A 44 -19.61 -5.70 -1.77
N ILE A 45 -19.49 -6.00 -0.49
CA ILE A 45 -18.56 -5.37 0.44
C ILE A 45 -17.35 -6.30 0.58
N SER A 46 -16.16 -5.76 0.38
CA SER A 46 -14.90 -6.47 0.51
C SER A 46 -14.20 -6.08 1.81
N LEU A 47 -13.66 -7.08 2.50
CA LEU A 47 -12.77 -6.88 3.65
C LEU A 47 -11.33 -7.01 3.16
N MET A 48 -10.56 -5.95 3.35
CA MET A 48 -9.17 -5.82 2.91
C MET A 48 -8.23 -5.87 4.11
N ARG A 49 -7.08 -6.48 3.97
CA ARG A 49 -5.99 -6.42 4.94
C ARG A 49 -4.73 -5.91 4.25
N SER A 50 -4.05 -4.97 4.87
CA SER A 50 -2.72 -4.57 4.39
C SER A 50 -1.68 -5.60 4.84
N ASP A 51 -0.89 -6.10 3.90
CA ASP A 51 0.29 -6.93 4.16
C ASP A 51 1.54 -6.12 3.76
N GLY A 52 1.79 -5.07 4.54
CA GLY A 52 2.86 -4.12 4.23
C GLY A 52 2.42 -3.08 3.20
N ARG A 53 2.75 -3.27 1.91
CA ARG A 53 2.47 -2.29 0.83
C ARG A 53 1.16 -2.56 0.09
N LEU A 54 0.74 -3.82 0.03
CA LEU A 54 -0.44 -4.22 -0.72
C LEU A 54 -1.64 -4.45 0.21
N ALA A 55 -2.80 -3.96 -0.21
CA ALA A 55 -4.06 -4.34 0.40
C ALA A 55 -4.60 -5.59 -0.31
N VAL A 56 -4.69 -6.70 0.40
CA VAL A 56 -5.22 -7.98 -0.10
C VAL A 56 -6.65 -8.16 0.38
N ARG A 57 -7.53 -8.59 -0.51
CA ARG A 57 -8.89 -8.98 -0.12
C ARG A 57 -8.84 -10.32 0.64
N VAL A 58 -9.31 -10.30 1.89
CA VAL A 58 -9.35 -11.48 2.75
C VAL A 58 -10.73 -12.12 2.84
N ALA A 59 -11.79 -11.33 2.66
CA ALA A 59 -13.17 -11.79 2.62
C ALA A 59 -14.05 -10.85 1.79
N GLN A 60 -15.23 -11.32 1.43
CA GLN A 60 -16.29 -10.51 0.86
C GLN A 60 -17.65 -11.01 1.34
N ASP A 61 -18.61 -10.11 1.46
CA ASP A 61 -20.00 -10.42 1.75
C ASP A 61 -20.92 -9.54 0.89
N THR A 62 -22.14 -9.99 0.71
CA THR A 62 -23.14 -9.31 -0.13
C THR A 62 -24.19 -8.66 0.76
N VAL A 63 -24.52 -7.40 0.50
CA VAL A 63 -25.61 -6.71 1.18
C VAL A 63 -26.94 -7.37 0.84
N ILE A 64 -27.65 -7.81 1.86
CA ILE A 64 -29.00 -8.39 1.78
C ILE A 64 -29.86 -7.73 2.86
N GLY A 65 -30.96 -7.09 2.46
CA GLY A 65 -31.83 -6.36 3.39
C GLY A 65 -31.06 -5.27 4.16
N GLY A 66 -30.11 -4.61 3.50
CA GLY A 66 -29.25 -3.58 4.11
C GLY A 66 -28.27 -4.11 5.15
N ARG A 67 -27.88 -5.38 5.11
CA ARG A 67 -26.97 -6.00 6.10
C ARG A 67 -25.83 -6.76 5.44
N PHE A 68 -24.68 -6.76 6.10
CA PHE A 68 -23.54 -7.62 5.80
C PHE A 68 -22.82 -8.03 7.10
N GLU A 69 -22.06 -9.13 7.07
CA GLU A 69 -21.33 -9.63 8.24
C GLU A 69 -19.98 -10.25 7.82
N PHE A 70 -18.95 -9.98 8.62
CA PHE A 70 -17.69 -10.70 8.55
C PHE A 70 -17.39 -11.31 9.92
N ARG A 71 -17.11 -12.61 9.94
CA ARG A 71 -16.71 -13.34 11.13
C ARG A 71 -15.56 -14.28 10.75
N ASP A 72 -14.49 -14.23 11.52
CA ASP A 72 -13.38 -15.16 11.37
C ASP A 72 -12.55 -15.19 12.63
N THR A 73 -11.63 -16.14 12.74
CA THR A 73 -10.65 -16.22 13.82
C THR A 73 -9.49 -15.25 13.60
N ILE A 74 -8.97 -14.73 14.70
CA ILE A 74 -7.80 -13.86 14.70
C ILE A 74 -7.02 -14.07 15.99
N SER A 75 -5.70 -13.98 15.90
CA SER A 75 -4.80 -14.10 17.05
C SER A 75 -3.98 -12.83 17.24
N GLY A 76 -3.49 -12.61 18.45
CA GLY A 76 -2.60 -11.49 18.79
C GLY A 76 -3.33 -10.21 19.15
N GLY A 77 -2.70 -9.06 18.85
CA GLY A 77 -3.19 -7.72 19.17
C GLY A 77 -4.30 -7.22 18.25
N ALA A 78 -4.58 -5.91 18.34
CA ALA A 78 -5.51 -5.27 17.42
C ALA A 78 -4.94 -5.24 16.00
N VAL A 79 -5.80 -5.52 15.01
CA VAL A 79 -5.45 -5.56 13.58
C VAL A 79 -6.39 -4.64 12.83
N GLN A 80 -5.83 -3.83 11.93
CA GLN A 80 -6.61 -2.99 11.03
C GLN A 80 -6.99 -3.76 9.78
N PHE A 81 -8.28 -3.76 9.48
CA PHE A 81 -8.85 -4.10 8.18
C PHE A 81 -9.43 -2.86 7.51
N GLY A 82 -9.72 -2.98 6.23
CA GLY A 82 -10.41 -1.96 5.46
C GLY A 82 -11.68 -2.50 4.83
N LEU A 83 -12.78 -1.79 4.95
CA LEU A 83 -14.00 -2.07 4.19
C LEU A 83 -14.03 -1.24 2.92
N CYS A 84 -14.35 -1.86 1.79
CA CYS A 84 -14.55 -1.16 0.52
C CYS A 84 -15.56 -1.88 -0.37
N SER A 85 -16.05 -1.18 -1.40
CA SER A 85 -16.81 -1.77 -2.50
C SER A 85 -16.18 -1.33 -3.82
N PHE A 86 -15.94 -2.27 -4.72
CA PHE A 86 -15.45 -2.02 -6.06
C PHE A 86 -16.57 -1.90 -7.10
N GLY A 87 -17.84 -1.97 -6.64
CA GLY A 87 -19.03 -1.85 -7.49
C GLY A 87 -19.24 -0.42 -8.01
N LYS A 88 -20.09 -0.32 -9.05
CA LYS A 88 -20.54 0.97 -9.57
C LYS A 88 -21.25 1.76 -8.46
N GLY A 89 -21.08 3.08 -8.47
CA GLY A 89 -21.66 3.98 -7.49
C GLY A 89 -20.88 4.06 -6.17
N PHE A 90 -19.70 3.40 -6.03
CA PHE A 90 -18.87 3.51 -4.84
C PHE A 90 -17.54 4.21 -5.14
N PRO A 91 -17.04 5.05 -4.21
CA PRO A 91 -15.72 5.65 -4.33
C PRO A 91 -14.62 4.58 -4.15
N ASN A 92 -13.44 4.82 -4.72
CA ASN A 92 -12.27 3.97 -4.52
C ASN A 92 -11.59 4.26 -3.16
N ASN A 93 -12.38 4.22 -2.09
CA ASN A 93 -11.92 4.50 -0.73
C ASN A 93 -12.01 3.24 0.14
N ILE A 94 -11.24 3.22 1.21
CA ILE A 94 -11.21 2.15 2.21
C ILE A 94 -11.57 2.76 3.57
N LEU A 95 -12.61 2.23 4.21
CA LEU A 95 -12.99 2.60 5.57
C LEU A 95 -12.21 1.74 6.56
N PRO A 96 -11.36 2.30 7.42
CA PRO A 96 -10.59 1.53 8.39
C PRO A 96 -11.49 0.97 9.50
N VAL A 97 -11.28 -0.31 9.80
CA VAL A 97 -11.99 -1.05 10.85
C VAL A 97 -10.98 -1.86 11.66
N TRP A 98 -10.90 -1.56 12.96
CA TRP A 98 -10.04 -2.28 13.87
C TRP A 98 -10.76 -3.45 14.54
N VAL A 99 -10.12 -4.62 14.54
CA VAL A 99 -10.61 -5.85 15.16
C VAL A 99 -9.56 -6.45 16.09
N LYS A 100 -10.02 -7.29 17.04
CA LYS A 100 -9.20 -8.03 17.99
C LYS A 100 -9.99 -9.27 18.43
N PRO A 101 -9.33 -10.34 18.89
CA PRO A 101 -10.02 -11.49 19.50
C PRO A 101 -11.07 -11.07 20.53
N GLY A 102 -12.25 -11.66 20.45
CA GLY A 102 -13.40 -11.38 21.32
C GLY A 102 -14.11 -10.04 21.06
N VAL A 103 -13.82 -9.33 19.96
CA VAL A 103 -14.40 -8.00 19.69
C VAL A 103 -15.47 -8.04 18.63
N LYS A 104 -16.59 -7.38 18.94
CA LYS A 104 -17.65 -7.05 17.99
C LYS A 104 -17.50 -5.59 17.55
N VAL A 105 -17.55 -5.38 16.23
CA VAL A 105 -17.59 -4.06 15.59
C VAL A 105 -18.92 -3.90 14.90
N THR A 106 -19.53 -2.73 14.98
CA THR A 106 -20.75 -2.39 14.27
C THR A 106 -20.46 -1.25 13.30
N VAL A 107 -20.86 -1.43 12.04
CA VAL A 107 -20.72 -0.43 10.98
C VAL A 107 -22.14 0.00 10.55
N THR A 108 -22.36 1.31 10.48
CA THR A 108 -23.64 1.86 10.00
C THR A 108 -23.38 2.91 8.93
N GLY A 109 -24.17 2.88 7.86
CA GLY A 109 -24.07 3.85 6.76
C GLY A 109 -25.44 4.18 6.19
N ASP A 110 -25.62 5.41 5.74
CA ASP A 110 -26.92 5.89 5.20
C ASP A 110 -26.88 6.09 3.68
N ASP A 111 -25.72 5.97 3.05
CA ASP A 111 -25.49 6.13 1.62
C ASP A 111 -24.22 5.36 1.16
N ASN A 112 -23.85 5.51 -0.10
CA ASN A 112 -22.66 4.90 -0.72
C ASN A 112 -21.33 5.66 -0.43
N LEU A 113 -21.36 6.74 0.34
CA LEU A 113 -20.18 7.53 0.70
C LEU A 113 -19.44 6.86 1.86
N LEU A 114 -18.61 5.91 1.54
CA LEU A 114 -18.02 4.93 2.46
C LEU A 114 -17.34 5.53 3.70
N LEU A 115 -16.58 6.65 3.55
CA LEU A 115 -15.91 7.30 4.69
C LEU A 115 -16.88 8.08 5.60
N THR A 116 -18.17 8.17 5.24
CA THR A 116 -19.22 8.74 6.12
C THR A 116 -19.85 7.68 7.02
N TRP A 117 -19.55 6.40 6.78
CA TRP A 117 -20.07 5.33 7.61
C TRP A 117 -19.45 5.38 9.00
N ARG A 118 -20.26 5.07 10.00
CA ARG A 118 -19.86 5.11 11.40
C ARG A 118 -19.43 3.73 11.86
N VAL A 119 -18.21 3.62 12.38
CA VAL A 119 -17.67 2.39 12.96
C VAL A 119 -17.70 2.50 14.47
N LYS A 120 -18.46 1.63 15.14
CA LYS A 120 -18.56 1.56 16.60
C LYS A 120 -17.86 0.33 17.12
N SER A 121 -16.86 0.52 17.96
CA SER A 121 -16.06 -0.50 18.64
C SER A 121 -15.64 -0.02 20.01
N ARG A 122 -15.23 -0.96 20.87
CA ARG A 122 -14.62 -0.66 22.19
C ARG A 122 -13.11 -0.47 22.11
N LEU A 123 -12.51 -0.67 20.93
CA LEU A 123 -11.08 -0.58 20.74
C LEU A 123 -10.61 0.88 20.71
N PRO A 124 -9.56 1.24 21.45
CA PRO A 124 -8.98 2.60 21.43
C PRO A 124 -8.44 2.97 20.05
N GLU A 125 -7.92 2.00 19.27
CA GLU A 125 -7.46 2.20 17.91
C GLU A 125 -8.61 2.68 17.01
N GLN A 126 -9.81 2.08 17.14
CA GLN A 126 -10.97 2.53 16.38
C GLN A 126 -11.47 3.90 16.82
N LYS A 127 -11.39 4.20 18.12
CA LYS A 127 -11.71 5.55 18.58
C LYS A 127 -10.80 6.59 17.93
N THR A 128 -9.50 6.33 17.91
CA THR A 128 -8.53 7.23 17.27
C THR A 128 -8.85 7.43 15.78
N GLU A 129 -9.15 6.36 15.02
CA GLU A 129 -9.57 6.47 13.61
C GLU A 129 -10.81 7.37 13.46
N ASN A 130 -11.81 7.16 14.31
CA ASN A 130 -13.04 7.94 14.28
C ASN A 130 -12.79 9.43 14.60
N ASP A 131 -11.89 9.74 15.55
CA ASP A 131 -11.54 11.11 15.91
C ASP A 131 -10.88 11.83 14.72
N PHE A 132 -9.94 11.18 14.02
CA PHE A 132 -9.30 11.71 12.81
C PHE A 132 -10.30 11.92 11.66
N LEU A 133 -11.22 10.97 11.45
CA LEU A 133 -12.27 11.12 10.45
C LEU A 133 -13.24 12.27 10.79
N ALA A 134 -13.58 12.43 12.07
CA ALA A 134 -14.51 13.47 12.51
C ALA A 134 -13.99 14.89 12.23
N VAL A 135 -12.69 15.11 12.37
CA VAL A 135 -12.04 16.41 12.13
C VAL A 135 -12.19 16.88 10.69
N GLN A 136 -12.17 15.96 9.73
CA GLN A 136 -12.21 16.23 8.29
C GLN A 136 -13.58 15.90 7.65
N PHE A 137 -14.58 15.54 8.46
CA PHE A 137 -15.83 14.96 7.97
C PHE A 137 -16.57 15.82 6.94
N PRO A 138 -16.77 17.15 7.11
CA PRO A 138 -17.49 17.94 6.12
C PRO A 138 -16.85 17.90 4.73
N GLU A 139 -15.54 18.12 4.65
CA GLU A 139 -14.78 18.16 3.42
C GLU A 139 -14.73 16.76 2.77
N LYS A 140 -14.52 15.71 3.59
CA LYS A 140 -14.48 14.33 3.09
C LYS A 140 -15.84 13.87 2.60
N ARG A 141 -16.94 14.29 3.22
CA ARG A 141 -18.26 13.98 2.71
C ARG A 141 -18.50 14.60 1.33
N GLU A 142 -18.13 15.85 1.15
CA GLU A 142 -18.29 16.54 -0.14
C GLU A 142 -17.35 15.95 -1.20
N SER A 143 -16.07 15.73 -0.89
CA SER A 143 -15.11 15.18 -1.85
C SER A 143 -15.47 13.77 -2.29
N GLN A 144 -16.10 12.94 -1.42
CA GLN A 144 -16.53 11.60 -1.81
C GLN A 144 -17.65 11.59 -2.86
N VAL A 145 -18.50 12.63 -2.91
CA VAL A 145 -19.50 12.73 -4.00
C VAL A 145 -18.81 12.77 -5.36
N TYR A 146 -17.75 13.58 -5.47
CA TYR A 146 -16.93 13.63 -6.69
C TYR A 146 -16.13 12.34 -6.91
N ALA A 147 -15.64 11.72 -5.83
CA ALA A 147 -14.88 10.48 -5.89
C ALA A 147 -15.71 9.28 -6.40
N VAL A 148 -17.02 9.25 -6.14
CA VAL A 148 -17.94 8.25 -6.71
C VAL A 148 -17.97 8.39 -8.23
N GLU A 149 -18.19 9.60 -8.74
CA GLU A 149 -18.24 9.85 -10.19
C GLU A 149 -16.89 9.58 -10.86
N GLU A 150 -15.79 9.98 -10.23
CA GLU A 150 -14.43 9.66 -10.70
C GLU A 150 -14.22 8.15 -10.80
N ALA A 151 -14.59 7.41 -9.75
CA ALA A 151 -14.41 5.96 -9.71
C ALA A 151 -15.21 5.25 -10.80
N ASP A 152 -16.42 5.69 -11.08
CA ASP A 152 -17.26 5.14 -12.15
C ASP A 152 -16.67 5.43 -13.52
N LEU A 153 -16.20 6.65 -13.79
CA LEU A 153 -15.49 7.00 -15.02
C LEU A 153 -14.23 6.17 -15.22
N LEU A 154 -13.44 5.95 -14.16
CA LEU A 154 -12.23 5.13 -14.22
C LEU A 154 -12.51 3.66 -14.54
N ARG A 155 -13.65 3.13 -14.09
CA ARG A 155 -14.10 1.77 -14.46
C ARG A 155 -14.48 1.68 -15.94
N GLU A 156 -15.18 2.70 -16.44
CA GLU A 156 -15.62 2.78 -17.84
C GLU A 156 -14.47 3.00 -18.83
N LEU A 157 -13.37 3.67 -18.42
CA LEU A 157 -12.20 3.95 -19.25
C LEU A 157 -11.59 2.71 -19.91
N ARG A 158 -11.74 1.52 -19.32
CA ARG A 158 -11.20 0.26 -19.88
C ARG A 158 -11.85 -0.12 -21.21
N GLY A 159 -13.11 0.29 -21.43
CA GLY A 159 -13.85 0.01 -22.68
C GLY A 159 -13.81 1.15 -23.70
N LEU A 160 -13.25 2.31 -23.34
CA LEU A 160 -13.26 3.51 -24.20
C LEU A 160 -11.97 3.63 -25.02
N SER A 161 -12.08 4.24 -26.21
CA SER A 161 -10.95 4.51 -27.10
C SER A 161 -11.04 5.93 -27.71
N GLY A 162 -9.98 6.35 -28.36
CA GLY A 162 -9.96 7.59 -29.15
C GLY A 162 -10.42 8.83 -28.37
N GLU A 163 -11.36 9.58 -28.94
CA GLU A 163 -11.86 10.84 -28.37
C GLU A 163 -12.73 10.63 -27.13
N GLU A 164 -13.50 9.53 -27.06
CA GLU A 164 -14.31 9.20 -25.89
C GLU A 164 -13.45 9.03 -24.66
N ARG A 165 -12.32 8.29 -24.77
CA ARG A 165 -11.37 8.11 -23.69
C ARG A 165 -10.74 9.45 -23.26
N ARG A 166 -10.38 10.32 -24.21
CA ARG A 166 -9.85 11.66 -23.88
C ARG A 166 -10.89 12.53 -23.17
N ALA A 167 -12.16 12.47 -23.59
CA ALA A 167 -13.25 13.19 -22.95
C ALA A 167 -13.47 12.72 -21.50
N ALA A 168 -13.48 11.42 -21.28
CA ALA A 168 -13.59 10.84 -19.92
C ALA A 168 -12.42 11.26 -19.02
N TRP A 169 -11.18 11.27 -19.52
CA TRP A 169 -10.03 11.79 -18.77
C TRP A 169 -10.16 13.26 -18.42
N ARG A 170 -10.62 14.13 -19.35
CA ARG A 170 -10.88 15.56 -19.05
C ARG A 170 -11.89 15.71 -17.91
N LYS A 171 -12.92 14.86 -17.87
CA LYS A 171 -13.92 14.86 -16.79
C LYS A 171 -13.32 14.41 -15.47
N VAL A 172 -12.51 13.32 -15.45
CA VAL A 172 -11.75 12.88 -14.28
C VAL A 172 -10.88 14.02 -13.72
N ASP A 173 -10.11 14.70 -14.59
CA ASP A 173 -9.27 15.82 -14.17
C ASP A 173 -10.09 17.01 -13.64
N SER A 174 -11.30 17.22 -14.15
CA SER A 174 -12.21 18.25 -13.64
C SER A 174 -12.68 17.92 -12.22
N LEU A 175 -13.10 16.67 -11.98
CA LEU A 175 -13.51 16.20 -10.64
C LEU A 175 -12.37 16.31 -9.62
N ARG A 176 -11.16 15.90 -10.01
CA ARG A 176 -9.95 16.05 -9.17
C ARG A 176 -9.66 17.51 -8.80
N ARG A 177 -9.88 18.44 -9.72
CA ARG A 177 -9.74 19.88 -9.41
C ARG A 177 -10.76 20.37 -8.41
N LEU A 178 -11.98 19.82 -8.39
CA LEU A 178 -13.00 20.14 -7.38
C LEU A 178 -12.65 19.55 -6.00
N CYS A 179 -12.07 18.35 -5.96
CA CYS A 179 -11.63 17.73 -4.70
C CYS A 179 -10.43 18.46 -4.06
N LYS A 180 -9.51 18.99 -4.87
CA LYS A 180 -8.23 19.55 -4.39
C LYS A 180 -8.36 20.61 -3.27
N PRO A 181 -9.25 21.62 -3.33
CA PRO A 181 -9.41 22.56 -2.23
C PRO A 181 -10.01 21.91 -0.97
N LEU A 182 -10.95 20.96 -1.14
CA LEU A 182 -11.55 20.23 -0.01
C LEU A 182 -10.50 19.38 0.69
N ASP A 183 -9.68 18.67 -0.06
CA ASP A 183 -8.58 17.86 0.49
C ASP A 183 -7.53 18.75 1.18
N SER A 184 -7.23 19.94 0.65
CA SER A 184 -6.31 20.88 1.29
C SER A 184 -6.84 21.34 2.65
N ILE A 185 -8.13 21.70 2.73
CA ILE A 185 -8.76 22.11 4.01
C ILE A 185 -8.80 20.95 4.99
N ALA A 186 -9.18 19.75 4.52
CA ALA A 186 -9.22 18.54 5.35
C ALA A 186 -7.85 18.22 5.94
N ASN A 187 -6.82 18.24 5.11
CA ASN A 187 -5.43 17.97 5.50
C ASN A 187 -4.94 18.99 6.55
N HIS A 188 -5.21 20.28 6.33
CA HIS A 188 -4.85 21.32 7.31
C HIS A 188 -5.54 21.10 8.67
N LYS A 189 -6.83 20.77 8.67
CA LYS A 189 -7.57 20.46 9.91
C LYS A 189 -7.00 19.25 10.64
N VAL A 190 -6.58 18.22 9.92
CA VAL A 190 -5.93 17.04 10.52
C VAL A 190 -4.64 17.44 11.19
N LEU A 191 -3.78 18.21 10.53
CA LEU A 191 -2.51 18.68 11.10
C LEU A 191 -2.74 19.57 12.35
N GLU A 192 -3.71 20.49 12.31
CA GLU A 192 -4.06 21.30 13.49
C GLU A 192 -4.57 20.44 14.65
N TYR A 193 -5.42 19.43 14.38
CA TYR A 193 -5.87 18.49 15.41
C TYR A 193 -4.68 17.72 16.01
N MET A 194 -3.70 17.33 15.19
CA MET A 194 -2.52 16.60 15.62
C MET A 194 -1.64 17.38 16.61
N ARG A 195 -1.73 18.71 16.68
CA ARG A 195 -0.96 19.53 17.64
C ARG A 195 -1.27 19.17 19.09
N THR A 196 -2.50 18.78 19.39
CA THR A 196 -2.96 18.44 20.75
C THR A 196 -3.28 16.97 20.94
N ALA A 197 -3.49 16.21 19.85
CA ALA A 197 -3.78 14.80 19.91
C ALA A 197 -2.57 13.99 20.42
N PRO A 198 -2.79 12.88 21.12
CA PRO A 198 -1.70 11.98 21.53
C PRO A 198 -1.04 11.34 20.32
N VAL A 199 0.27 11.15 20.43
CA VAL A 199 1.03 10.39 19.40
C VAL A 199 0.63 8.92 19.49
N THR A 200 -0.02 8.43 18.45
CA THR A 200 -0.49 7.06 18.28
C THR A 200 0.00 6.52 16.93
N THR A 201 -0.18 5.24 16.65
CA THR A 201 0.12 4.67 15.32
C THR A 201 -0.59 5.46 14.21
N LYS A 202 -1.89 5.78 14.38
CA LYS A 202 -2.63 6.61 13.41
C LYS A 202 -2.05 8.00 13.25
N TRP A 203 -1.65 8.63 14.34
CA TRP A 203 -1.00 9.95 14.32
C TRP A 203 0.32 9.89 13.52
N LEU A 204 1.12 8.84 13.74
CA LEU A 204 2.37 8.62 12.98
C LEU A 204 2.10 8.34 11.50
N ASP A 205 1.07 7.57 11.17
CA ASP A 205 0.66 7.31 9.77
C ASP A 205 0.28 8.61 9.05
N GLU A 206 -0.49 9.49 9.71
CA GLU A 206 -0.85 10.80 9.15
C GLU A 206 0.37 11.69 8.95
N LEU A 207 1.27 11.78 9.94
CA LEU A 207 2.47 12.60 9.78
C LEU A 207 3.38 12.07 8.66
N ALA A 208 3.51 10.73 8.53
CA ALA A 208 4.26 10.12 7.43
C ALA A 208 3.66 10.46 6.06
N LEU A 209 2.32 10.42 5.95
CA LEU A 209 1.61 10.81 4.73
C LEU A 209 1.90 12.28 4.37
N HIS A 210 1.76 13.20 5.33
CA HIS A 210 2.01 14.62 5.10
C HIS A 210 3.48 14.93 4.78
N ALA A 211 4.42 14.25 5.42
CA ALA A 211 5.84 14.33 5.08
C ALA A 211 6.10 13.91 3.62
N MET A 212 5.54 12.78 3.18
CA MET A 212 5.66 12.34 1.78
C MET A 212 4.98 13.31 0.80
N MET A 213 3.84 13.90 1.16
CA MET A 213 3.19 14.92 0.34
C MET A 213 4.09 16.15 0.15
N LEU A 214 4.75 16.62 1.20
CA LEU A 214 5.71 17.73 1.12
C LEU A 214 6.87 17.40 0.18
N SER A 215 7.46 16.22 0.32
CA SER A 215 8.54 15.74 -0.55
C SER A 215 8.10 15.69 -2.02
N GLY A 216 6.85 15.29 -2.29
CA GLY A 216 6.24 15.30 -3.62
C GLY A 216 5.83 16.70 -4.13
N GLY A 217 6.08 17.75 -3.37
CA GLY A 217 5.74 19.14 -3.73
C GLY A 217 4.30 19.57 -3.42
N TYR A 218 3.54 18.73 -2.71
CA TYR A 218 2.16 19.01 -2.27
C TYR A 218 2.16 19.53 -0.83
N GLY A 219 1.09 20.25 -0.45
CA GLY A 219 0.90 20.69 0.95
C GLY A 219 1.95 21.69 1.46
N LYS A 220 2.64 22.43 0.60
CA LYS A 220 3.71 23.38 0.98
C LYS A 220 3.26 24.44 1.97
N ALA A 221 1.97 24.83 1.95
CA ALA A 221 1.42 25.79 2.89
C ALA A 221 1.50 25.32 4.34
N ASP A 222 1.43 24.01 4.57
CA ASP A 222 1.45 23.40 5.90
C ASP A 222 2.85 22.92 6.33
N SER A 223 3.90 23.24 5.56
CA SER A 223 5.25 22.75 5.84
C SER A 223 5.74 23.07 7.25
N ALA A 224 5.55 24.30 7.71
CA ALA A 224 5.95 24.70 9.06
C ALA A 224 5.24 23.84 10.14
N LEU A 225 3.94 23.56 9.95
CA LEU A 225 3.16 22.75 10.88
C LEU A 225 3.62 21.28 10.86
N VAL A 226 3.95 20.72 9.71
CA VAL A 226 4.53 19.36 9.61
C VAL A 226 5.85 19.26 10.36
N TYR A 227 6.74 20.26 10.24
CA TYR A 227 8.00 20.28 11.00
C TYR A 227 7.77 20.52 12.50
N GLU A 228 6.79 21.32 12.90
CA GLU A 228 6.38 21.48 14.30
C GLU A 228 5.96 20.10 14.86
N LEU A 229 5.10 19.37 14.15
CA LEU A 229 4.64 18.05 14.56
C LEU A 229 5.79 17.03 14.60
N TYR A 230 6.71 17.09 13.66
CA TYR A 230 7.91 16.26 13.67
C TYR A 230 8.73 16.45 14.94
N SER A 231 8.85 17.68 15.44
CA SER A 231 9.58 17.97 16.67
C SER A 231 8.96 17.38 17.96
N ARG A 232 7.72 16.89 17.89
CA ARG A 232 7.04 16.18 19.00
C ARG A 232 7.46 14.73 19.15
N LEU A 233 8.12 14.14 18.13
CA LEU A 233 8.47 12.72 18.14
C LEU A 233 9.59 12.43 19.12
N THR A 234 9.39 11.39 19.92
CA THR A 234 10.43 10.83 20.79
C THR A 234 11.41 9.95 20.00
N PRO A 235 12.60 9.63 20.56
CA PRO A 235 13.51 8.66 19.95
C PRO A 235 12.88 7.29 19.68
N ASP A 236 11.90 6.87 20.49
CA ASP A 236 11.21 5.61 20.28
C ASP A 236 10.17 5.68 19.16
N ASP A 237 9.47 6.80 19.02
CA ASP A 237 8.60 7.04 17.86
C ASP A 237 9.38 6.98 16.55
N LEU A 238 10.60 7.54 16.52
CA LEU A 238 11.48 7.56 15.35
C LEU A 238 12.01 6.17 14.96
N LYS A 239 12.03 5.21 15.87
CA LYS A 239 12.39 3.80 15.61
C LYS A 239 11.22 2.99 15.02
N THR A 240 10.00 3.50 15.06
CA THR A 240 8.86 2.85 14.43
C THR A 240 8.99 2.90 12.91
N ARG A 241 8.29 1.99 12.22
CA ARG A 241 8.24 2.01 10.76
C ARG A 241 7.84 3.38 10.18
N GLN A 242 6.84 4.02 10.77
CA GLN A 242 6.37 5.35 10.39
C GLN A 242 7.43 6.43 10.70
N GLY A 243 8.03 6.36 11.88
CA GLY A 243 9.08 7.29 12.30
C GLY A 243 10.30 7.24 11.39
N GLU A 244 10.69 6.07 10.92
CA GLU A 244 11.76 5.93 9.93
C GLU A 244 11.42 6.64 8.60
N VAL A 245 10.17 6.49 8.10
CA VAL A 245 9.70 7.19 6.89
C VAL A 245 9.68 8.70 7.10
N ILE A 246 9.12 9.16 8.22
CA ILE A 246 9.05 10.60 8.56
C ILE A 246 10.45 11.20 8.61
N SER A 247 11.36 10.57 9.36
CA SER A 247 12.75 11.03 9.51
C SER A 247 13.49 11.04 8.18
N ALA A 248 13.38 9.98 7.39
CA ALA A 248 14.02 9.91 6.08
C ALA A 248 13.49 10.97 5.11
N THR A 249 12.21 11.35 5.24
CA THR A 249 11.57 12.32 4.35
C THR A 249 11.84 13.76 4.76
N LEU A 250 11.76 14.08 6.06
CA LEU A 250 11.89 15.45 6.58
C LEU A 250 13.33 15.84 6.92
N SER A 251 14.18 14.85 7.21
CA SER A 251 15.61 15.04 7.42
C SER A 251 16.39 14.13 6.46
N PRO A 252 16.28 14.36 5.16
CA PRO A 252 16.87 13.47 4.17
C PRO A 252 18.38 13.40 4.36
N ARG A 253 18.93 12.18 4.37
CA ARG A 253 20.36 11.95 4.23
C ARG A 253 20.79 12.47 2.85
N LYS A 254 22.11 12.68 2.66
CA LYS A 254 22.64 13.04 1.33
C LYS A 254 22.07 12.06 0.30
N VAL A 255 21.36 12.61 -0.66
CA VAL A 255 20.80 11.84 -1.76
C VAL A 255 21.94 11.40 -2.67
N VAL A 256 21.91 10.14 -3.04
CA VAL A 256 22.89 9.54 -3.94
C VAL A 256 22.49 9.81 -5.38
N GLY A 257 23.36 10.48 -6.12
CA GLY A 257 23.21 10.73 -7.56
C GLY A 257 24.32 10.07 -8.38
N VAL A 258 24.25 10.23 -9.68
CA VAL A 258 25.33 9.80 -10.60
C VAL A 258 26.62 10.52 -10.24
N GLY A 259 27.71 9.77 -10.08
CA GLY A 259 29.02 10.24 -9.64
C GLY A 259 29.28 10.08 -8.14
N ASP A 260 28.24 9.90 -7.33
CA ASP A 260 28.41 9.64 -5.89
C ASP A 260 28.90 8.21 -5.62
N GLY A 261 29.43 8.00 -4.42
CA GLY A 261 29.81 6.65 -3.95
C GLY A 261 28.58 5.80 -3.62
N LEU A 262 28.75 4.49 -3.70
CA LEU A 262 27.82 3.49 -3.20
C LEU A 262 27.40 3.82 -1.75
N VAL A 263 26.09 3.77 -1.49
CA VAL A 263 25.53 3.71 -0.14
C VAL A 263 25.10 2.28 0.13
N ASP A 264 25.52 1.74 1.25
CA ASP A 264 25.28 0.36 1.66
C ASP A 264 24.46 0.29 2.94
N GLY A 265 23.97 -0.90 3.31
CA GLY A 265 23.20 -1.18 4.50
C GLY A 265 23.01 -2.67 4.69
N ASP A 266 22.46 -3.07 5.85
CA ASP A 266 22.14 -4.47 6.13
C ASP A 266 21.00 -4.94 5.22
N LEU A 267 21.29 -5.92 4.39
CA LEU A 267 20.38 -6.59 3.48
C LEU A 267 20.26 -8.06 3.89
N TYR A 268 19.11 -8.63 3.72
CA TYR A 268 18.81 -9.99 4.18
C TYR A 268 18.42 -10.88 3.02
N ASP A 269 18.98 -12.09 2.97
CA ASP A 269 18.54 -13.15 2.07
C ASP A 269 17.30 -13.87 2.62
N THR A 270 16.82 -14.89 1.90
CA THR A 270 15.65 -15.67 2.32
C THR A 270 15.88 -16.50 3.59
N ASP A 271 17.13 -16.77 3.93
CA ASP A 271 17.51 -17.56 5.12
C ASP A 271 17.76 -16.64 6.33
N GLY A 272 17.78 -15.33 6.13
CA GLY A 272 17.98 -14.31 7.15
C GLY A 272 19.45 -13.94 7.37
N ASN A 273 20.35 -14.38 6.51
CA ASN A 273 21.75 -13.95 6.57
C ASN A 273 21.86 -12.48 6.16
N VAL A 274 22.77 -11.76 6.80
CA VAL A 274 23.05 -10.35 6.51
C VAL A 274 24.08 -10.26 5.39
N HIS A 275 23.81 -9.40 4.42
CA HIS A 275 24.62 -9.13 3.25
C HIS A 275 24.78 -7.63 3.02
N HIS A 276 25.77 -7.28 2.23
CA HIS A 276 26.09 -5.91 1.87
C HIS A 276 26.39 -5.80 0.37
N LEU A 277 26.04 -4.68 -0.25
CA LEU A 277 26.35 -4.44 -1.67
C LEU A 277 27.87 -4.44 -1.91
N SER A 278 28.65 -4.05 -0.91
CA SER A 278 30.12 -4.06 -0.93
C SER A 278 30.75 -5.44 -1.11
N GLU A 279 30.00 -6.53 -0.91
CA GLU A 279 30.46 -7.91 -1.22
C GLU A 279 30.76 -8.10 -2.71
N PHE A 280 30.16 -7.28 -3.57
CA PHE A 280 30.38 -7.29 -5.01
C PHE A 280 31.44 -6.28 -5.49
N SER A 281 32.29 -5.80 -4.58
CA SER A 281 33.38 -4.87 -4.92
C SER A 281 34.22 -5.42 -6.09
N GLY A 282 34.53 -4.57 -7.07
CA GLY A 282 35.26 -4.97 -8.28
C GLY A 282 34.39 -5.50 -9.43
N LYS A 283 33.07 -5.65 -9.21
CA LYS A 283 32.08 -5.89 -10.26
C LYS A 283 31.16 -4.69 -10.43
N TYR A 284 30.52 -4.61 -11.59
CA TYR A 284 29.32 -3.79 -11.72
C TYR A 284 28.22 -4.33 -10.82
N ILE A 285 27.41 -3.45 -10.21
CA ILE A 285 26.22 -3.85 -9.48
C ILE A 285 25.03 -3.18 -10.16
N LEU A 286 24.08 -3.98 -10.63
CA LEU A 286 22.75 -3.48 -11.02
C LEU A 286 21.80 -3.74 -9.86
N LEU A 287 21.44 -2.68 -9.14
CA LEU A 287 20.47 -2.72 -8.05
C LEU A 287 19.07 -2.42 -8.61
N ASP A 288 18.10 -3.33 -8.39
CA ASP A 288 16.70 -3.23 -8.83
C ASP A 288 15.77 -3.21 -7.61
N PHE A 289 15.14 -2.07 -7.35
CA PHE A 289 14.06 -1.99 -6.35
C PHE A 289 12.74 -2.44 -6.97
N TRP A 290 12.14 -3.48 -6.43
CA TRP A 290 10.97 -4.13 -6.98
C TRP A 290 9.93 -4.56 -5.95
N SER A 291 8.71 -4.91 -6.40
CA SER A 291 7.62 -5.45 -5.58
C SER A 291 6.81 -6.47 -6.38
N VAL A 292 6.25 -7.43 -5.68
CA VAL A 292 5.35 -8.46 -6.21
C VAL A 292 4.12 -7.89 -6.92
N GLY A 293 3.59 -6.78 -6.41
CA GLY A 293 2.42 -6.11 -6.98
C GLY A 293 2.71 -5.16 -8.14
N CYS A 294 3.97 -5.05 -8.54
CA CYS A 294 4.40 -4.15 -9.60
C CYS A 294 4.46 -4.91 -10.94
N GLY A 295 3.51 -4.66 -11.85
CA GLY A 295 3.44 -5.30 -13.17
C GLY A 295 4.74 -5.19 -13.97
N PRO A 296 5.26 -3.96 -14.23
CA PRO A 296 6.53 -3.79 -14.96
C PRO A 296 7.74 -4.45 -14.28
N CYS A 297 7.75 -4.53 -12.92
CA CYS A 297 8.80 -5.26 -12.21
C CYS A 297 8.74 -6.77 -12.50
N MET A 298 7.53 -7.33 -12.57
CA MET A 298 7.34 -8.75 -12.90
C MET A 298 7.70 -9.04 -14.35
N GLU A 299 7.49 -8.09 -15.26
CA GLU A 299 7.85 -8.19 -16.66
C GLU A 299 9.38 -8.12 -16.89
N SER A 300 10.13 -7.45 -16.00
CA SER A 300 11.59 -7.34 -16.09
C SER A 300 12.35 -8.61 -15.67
N ILE A 301 11.70 -9.53 -14.92
CA ILE A 301 12.35 -10.73 -14.36
C ILE A 301 13.06 -11.60 -15.43
N PRO A 302 12.43 -11.95 -16.55
CA PRO A 302 13.08 -12.81 -17.55
C PRO A 302 14.35 -12.18 -18.12
N GLU A 303 14.32 -10.89 -18.47
CA GLU A 303 15.48 -10.17 -19.00
C GLU A 303 16.57 -10.02 -17.93
N GLY A 304 16.18 -9.74 -16.66
CA GLY A 304 17.09 -9.68 -15.53
C GLY A 304 17.83 -10.99 -15.30
N ASN A 305 17.13 -12.13 -15.32
CA ASN A 305 17.73 -13.45 -15.17
C ASN A 305 18.71 -13.78 -16.32
N GLU A 306 18.35 -13.43 -17.56
CA GLU A 306 19.23 -13.60 -18.71
C GLU A 306 20.53 -12.80 -18.53
N LEU A 307 20.44 -11.53 -18.18
CA LEU A 307 21.58 -10.64 -17.96
C LEU A 307 22.45 -11.06 -16.78
N ALA A 308 21.84 -11.53 -15.69
CA ALA A 308 22.57 -12.02 -14.52
C ALA A 308 23.43 -13.25 -14.87
N ARG A 309 22.97 -14.14 -15.76
CA ARG A 309 23.73 -15.28 -16.24
C ARG A 309 24.80 -14.89 -17.25
N GLU A 310 24.44 -14.05 -18.22
CA GLU A 310 25.32 -13.65 -19.34
C GLU A 310 26.54 -12.86 -18.83
N PHE A 311 26.36 -11.99 -17.84
CA PHE A 311 27.42 -11.13 -17.31
C PHE A 311 27.89 -11.52 -15.90
N ALA A 312 27.69 -12.79 -15.48
CA ALA A 312 27.96 -13.26 -14.11
C ALA A 312 29.41 -13.04 -13.64
N ASP A 313 30.38 -12.99 -14.57
CA ASP A 313 31.79 -12.71 -14.30
C ASP A 313 32.05 -11.25 -13.85
N ARG A 314 31.32 -10.28 -14.38
CA ARG A 314 31.55 -8.84 -14.22
C ARG A 314 30.37 -8.05 -13.69
N LEU A 315 29.16 -8.64 -13.54
CA LEU A 315 27.94 -8.00 -13.04
C LEU A 315 27.33 -8.80 -11.89
N ALA A 316 27.05 -8.14 -10.80
CA ALA A 316 26.12 -8.60 -9.77
C ALA A 316 24.75 -7.94 -10.01
N PHE A 317 23.72 -8.71 -10.36
CA PHE A 317 22.37 -8.21 -10.45
C PHE A 317 21.66 -8.46 -9.13
N VAL A 318 21.49 -7.42 -8.31
CA VAL A 318 20.88 -7.47 -6.98
C VAL A 318 19.46 -6.92 -7.07
N ARG A 319 18.47 -7.75 -6.76
CA ARG A 319 17.08 -7.37 -6.69
C ARG A 319 16.67 -7.16 -5.24
N LEU A 320 16.33 -5.93 -4.91
CA LEU A 320 15.97 -5.52 -3.56
C LEU A 320 14.45 -5.34 -3.47
N SER A 321 13.79 -6.32 -2.85
CA SER A 321 12.34 -6.26 -2.67
C SER A 321 11.95 -5.23 -1.61
N VAL A 322 10.89 -4.47 -1.89
CA VAL A 322 10.27 -3.56 -0.92
C VAL A 322 9.01 -4.15 -0.27
N ASP A 323 8.72 -5.43 -0.52
CA ASP A 323 7.61 -6.15 0.10
C ASP A 323 7.95 -6.60 1.52
N GLY A 324 6.92 -6.90 2.31
CA GLY A 324 7.09 -7.57 3.59
C GLY A 324 7.66 -9.00 3.41
N GLU A 325 8.40 -9.48 4.41
CA GLU A 325 9.13 -10.75 4.39
C GLU A 325 8.29 -11.93 3.89
N LYS A 326 7.09 -12.10 4.42
CA LYS A 326 6.19 -13.22 4.08
C LYS A 326 5.80 -13.22 2.60
N THR A 327 5.46 -12.06 2.06
CA THR A 327 5.04 -11.90 0.67
C THR A 327 6.21 -12.14 -0.27
N TRP A 328 7.36 -11.55 0.01
CA TRP A 328 8.59 -11.72 -0.74
C TRP A 328 9.06 -13.19 -0.78
N LYS A 329 9.21 -13.83 0.39
CA LYS A 329 9.62 -15.26 0.47
C LYS A 329 8.65 -16.20 -0.23
N LYS A 330 7.33 -15.90 -0.21
CA LYS A 330 6.34 -16.71 -0.93
C LYS A 330 6.59 -16.70 -2.43
N VAL A 331 6.81 -15.52 -3.01
CA VAL A 331 7.00 -15.40 -4.47
C VAL A 331 8.31 -16.02 -4.93
N LEU A 332 9.38 -15.88 -4.15
CA LEU A 332 10.67 -16.52 -4.50
C LEU A 332 10.61 -18.05 -4.47
N LYS A 333 9.72 -18.65 -3.67
CA LYS A 333 9.46 -20.10 -3.73
C LYS A 333 8.76 -20.53 -5.02
N GLU A 334 7.93 -19.66 -5.58
CA GLU A 334 7.16 -19.94 -6.80
C GLU A 334 7.92 -19.59 -8.08
N LYS A 335 8.84 -18.63 -8.00
CA LYS A 335 9.60 -18.12 -9.15
C LYS A 335 11.10 -18.21 -8.89
N LYS A 336 11.79 -18.96 -9.74
CA LYS A 336 13.27 -19.01 -9.71
C LYS A 336 13.83 -17.69 -10.20
N SER A 337 14.84 -17.18 -9.50
CA SER A 337 15.63 -16.02 -9.87
C SER A 337 17.10 -16.46 -10.05
N ASP A 338 17.74 -15.95 -11.09
CA ASP A 338 19.19 -16.06 -11.27
C ASP A 338 19.92 -14.81 -10.73
N CYS A 339 19.14 -13.81 -10.33
CA CYS A 339 19.64 -12.62 -9.65
C CYS A 339 19.84 -12.88 -8.16
N VAL A 340 20.64 -12.08 -7.53
CA VAL A 340 20.74 -12.01 -6.06
C VAL A 340 19.46 -11.39 -5.52
N GLU A 341 18.74 -12.09 -4.66
CA GLU A 341 17.45 -11.64 -4.11
C GLU A 341 17.59 -11.29 -2.63
N TRP A 342 17.53 -10.01 -2.31
CA TRP A 342 17.64 -9.49 -0.96
C TRP A 342 16.46 -8.59 -0.58
N ASN A 343 16.35 -8.30 0.72
CA ASN A 343 15.36 -7.39 1.28
C ASN A 343 15.99 -6.63 2.46
N GLU A 344 15.73 -5.36 2.56
CA GLU A 344 16.17 -4.48 3.64
C GLU A 344 15.20 -4.50 4.84
N PHE A 345 13.97 -5.01 4.62
CA PHE A 345 12.84 -4.95 5.56
C PHE A 345 12.50 -3.54 6.05
N LYS A 346 12.95 -2.53 5.33
CA LYS A 346 12.61 -1.13 5.55
C LYS A 346 11.41 -0.73 4.70
N PRO A 347 10.55 0.18 5.17
CA PRO A 347 9.49 0.72 4.34
C PRO A 347 10.07 1.53 3.18
N MET A 348 9.33 1.59 2.07
CA MET A 348 9.68 2.49 0.97
C MET A 348 9.73 3.94 1.47
N GLY A 349 10.78 4.65 1.10
CA GLY A 349 11.07 5.98 1.63
C GLY A 349 11.95 5.98 2.89
N ALA A 350 12.44 4.81 3.33
CA ALA A 350 13.45 4.68 4.38
C ALA A 350 14.64 3.83 3.88
N GLY A 351 15.74 3.79 4.62
CA GLY A 351 16.92 2.99 4.29
C GLY A 351 17.50 3.31 2.91
N LEU A 352 17.86 2.27 2.15
CA LEU A 352 18.45 2.43 0.81
C LEU A 352 17.45 3.05 -0.17
N SER A 353 16.17 2.72 -0.08
CA SER A 353 15.16 3.33 -0.94
C SER A 353 15.05 4.84 -0.78
N ALA A 354 15.27 5.37 0.43
CA ALA A 354 15.38 6.81 0.68
C ALA A 354 16.69 7.38 0.16
N SER A 355 17.82 6.70 0.43
CA SER A 355 19.15 7.14 0.02
C SER A 355 19.28 7.28 -1.50
N TYR A 356 18.68 6.36 -2.25
CA TYR A 356 18.66 6.35 -3.72
C TYR A 356 17.42 7.02 -4.34
N GLN A 357 16.61 7.75 -3.56
CA GLN A 357 15.39 8.47 -4.02
C GLN A 357 14.41 7.61 -4.82
N VAL A 358 14.13 6.42 -4.37
CA VAL A 358 13.18 5.51 -5.05
C VAL A 358 11.76 6.02 -4.89
N ASN A 359 11.28 6.80 -5.87
CA ASN A 359 9.92 7.37 -5.90
C ASN A 359 8.92 6.51 -6.70
N GLY A 360 9.41 5.51 -7.41
CA GLY A 360 8.60 4.58 -8.22
C GLY A 360 9.41 3.33 -8.54
N ILE A 361 8.74 2.21 -8.83
CA ILE A 361 9.38 0.93 -9.14
C ILE A 361 8.84 0.36 -10.47
N PRO A 362 9.67 -0.45 -11.20
CA PRO A 362 11.06 -0.80 -10.90
C PRO A 362 11.96 0.43 -10.97
N HIS A 363 12.95 0.48 -10.07
CA HIS A 363 13.94 1.55 -10.05
C HIS A 363 15.32 0.91 -10.03
N PHE A 364 16.13 1.31 -10.98
CA PHE A 364 17.42 0.71 -11.23
C PHE A 364 18.56 1.70 -10.96
N ILE A 365 19.63 1.18 -10.36
CA ILE A 365 20.86 1.93 -10.11
C ILE A 365 22.01 1.06 -10.59
N LEU A 366 22.81 1.58 -11.50
CA LEU A 366 24.03 0.92 -11.95
C LEU A 366 25.22 1.54 -11.25
N ILE A 367 26.03 0.69 -10.62
CA ILE A 367 27.20 1.04 -9.84
C ILE A 367 28.41 0.41 -10.50
N SER A 368 29.47 1.17 -10.67
CA SER A 368 30.74 0.72 -11.29
C SER A 368 31.56 -0.16 -10.34
N PRO A 369 32.59 -0.89 -10.86
CA PRO A 369 33.51 -1.67 -10.03
C PRO A 369 34.24 -0.85 -8.96
N GLU A 370 34.38 0.47 -9.16
CA GLU A 370 34.98 1.42 -8.21
C GLU A 370 33.98 1.95 -7.18
N ALA A 371 32.82 1.29 -7.06
CA ALA A 371 31.74 1.66 -6.16
C ALA A 371 31.19 3.09 -6.39
N LYS A 372 31.08 3.52 -7.66
CA LYS A 372 30.48 4.78 -8.07
C LYS A 372 29.15 4.54 -8.78
N VAL A 373 28.13 5.31 -8.45
CA VAL A 373 26.86 5.31 -9.19
C VAL A 373 27.10 5.93 -10.56
N ILE A 374 26.80 5.19 -11.63
CA ILE A 374 27.03 5.61 -13.01
C ILE A 374 25.78 5.76 -13.85
N ASP A 375 24.66 5.16 -13.46
CA ASP A 375 23.35 5.38 -14.09
C ASP A 375 22.21 5.15 -13.08
N ILE A 376 21.10 5.88 -13.21
CA ILE A 376 19.88 5.76 -12.40
C ILE A 376 18.67 5.93 -13.31
N TRP A 377 17.68 5.02 -13.23
CA TRP A 377 16.45 5.19 -13.98
C TRP A 377 15.26 4.48 -13.32
N THR A 378 14.05 4.90 -13.69
CA THR A 378 12.79 4.31 -13.23
C THR A 378 12.00 3.76 -14.42
N GLY A 379 11.32 2.65 -14.23
CA GLY A 379 10.49 2.00 -15.22
C GLY A 379 11.23 0.96 -16.05
N TYR A 380 10.45 0.08 -16.69
CA TYR A 380 10.92 -1.00 -17.53
C TYR A 380 10.18 -1.02 -18.86
N GLY A 381 10.90 -1.32 -19.92
CA GLY A 381 10.39 -1.70 -21.22
C GLY A 381 11.23 -2.86 -21.77
N LYS A 382 10.65 -3.77 -22.50
CA LYS A 382 11.35 -4.95 -23.02
C LYS A 382 12.64 -4.57 -23.78
N GLY A 383 13.77 -5.14 -23.39
CA GLY A 383 15.11 -4.85 -23.94
C GLY A 383 15.79 -3.61 -23.34
N SER A 384 15.12 -2.88 -22.44
CA SER A 384 15.66 -1.63 -21.89
C SER A 384 16.83 -1.86 -20.93
N LEU A 385 16.83 -2.95 -20.17
CA LEU A 385 17.93 -3.31 -19.25
C LEU A 385 19.20 -3.60 -20.04
N ARG A 386 19.11 -4.48 -21.03
CA ARG A 386 20.23 -4.83 -21.91
C ARG A 386 20.81 -3.60 -22.60
N SER A 387 19.94 -2.79 -23.21
CA SER A 387 20.35 -1.57 -23.90
C SER A 387 21.10 -0.60 -23.00
N ARG A 388 20.70 -0.48 -21.74
CA ARG A 388 21.38 0.38 -20.76
C ARG A 388 22.71 -0.22 -20.29
N LEU A 389 22.71 -1.51 -19.93
CA LEU A 389 23.93 -2.19 -19.48
C LEU A 389 25.04 -2.15 -20.52
N LEU A 390 24.73 -2.46 -21.79
CA LEU A 390 25.73 -2.49 -22.87
C LEU A 390 26.39 -1.13 -23.11
N ARG A 391 25.75 -0.02 -22.80
CA ARG A 391 26.39 1.31 -22.88
C ARG A 391 27.52 1.52 -21.89
N HIS A 392 27.48 0.80 -20.77
CA HIS A 392 28.47 0.93 -19.69
C HIS A 392 29.46 -0.24 -19.63
N LEU A 393 28.97 -1.45 -19.91
CA LEU A 393 29.81 -2.66 -19.89
C LEU A 393 30.57 -2.89 -21.20
N GLY A 394 30.16 -2.23 -22.30
CA GLY A 394 30.67 -2.47 -23.66
C GLY A 394 30.01 -3.70 -24.29
N SER A 395 29.97 -3.74 -25.62
CA SER A 395 29.74 -4.99 -26.37
C SER A 395 31.02 -5.81 -26.36
N GLU A 396 30.93 -7.13 -26.16
CA GLU A 396 32.04 -8.03 -26.37
C GLU A 396 32.63 -7.86 -27.76
#